data_667dc3d8b759e131cab8a43eebc2766c
#
_entry.id   667dc3d8b759e131cab8a43eebc2766c
#
_cell.length_a   1.000
_cell.length_b   1.000
_cell.length_c   1.000
_cell.angle_alpha   90.00
_cell.angle_beta   90.00
_cell.angle_gamma   90.00
#
_symmetry.space_group_name_H-M   'P 1'
#
loop_
_entity.id
_entity.type
_entity.pdbx_description
1 polymer ?
#
loop_
_entity_poly.entity_id
_entity_poly.type
_entity_poly.pdbx_seq_one_letter_code
_entity_poly.pdbx_strand_id
1 'polypeptide(L)'
;MTGASKETSWHFDPKRIAEGIFVTTIGGILVAWATGVIGLNLSSNNGAAPAAVTTTEPPSHSTPSFVPGSSESNDDGQEPSEPTPSFPSELPLATAKPIGSHQDVAIDSTLQIDGQQYIHSLGHRCENYCNENSGVGSVEFDIGGKYRTFEATVGVSETAEDTSQVGTFVVYVDDVNKGTWQVTFGHHESITVDVSGGIRLKLESSRVGDVGNPAGNGAKIAWGIKPDLPDLVWGTPRVVR
;
A
#
# COMPACT_ATOMS: atom_id res chain seq x y z
N MET A 1 6.66 -30.54 58.88
CA MET A 1 5.95 -31.18 57.74
C MET A 1 6.54 -30.63 56.47
N THR A 2 7.51 -31.33 55.93
CA THR A 2 8.29 -30.98 54.73
C THR A 2 7.73 -31.76 53.55
N GLY A 3 7.06 -31.04 52.63
CA GLY A 3 6.52 -31.60 51.40
C GLY A 3 7.60 -31.59 50.31
N ALA A 4 8.02 -32.77 49.88
CA ALA A 4 8.95 -32.94 48.79
C ALA A 4 8.23 -32.78 47.43
N SER A 5 8.67 -31.81 46.64
CA SER A 5 8.25 -31.64 45.22
C SER A 5 8.93 -32.76 44.40
N LYS A 6 8.10 -33.56 43.73
CA LYS A 6 8.59 -34.52 42.69
C LYS A 6 8.90 -33.72 41.42
N GLU A 7 10.16 -33.54 41.10
CA GLU A 7 10.60 -33.11 39.76
C GLU A 7 10.42 -34.28 38.81
N THR A 8 9.52 -34.10 37.82
CA THR A 8 9.35 -35.04 36.71
C THR A 8 10.33 -34.65 35.61
N SER A 9 11.47 -35.30 35.61
CA SER A 9 12.48 -35.19 34.55
C SER A 9 11.96 -35.91 33.30
N TRP A 10 11.65 -35.14 32.25
CA TRP A 10 11.36 -35.67 30.92
C TRP A 10 12.68 -36.03 30.23
N HIS A 11 13.00 -37.34 30.17
CA HIS A 11 14.09 -37.82 29.35
C HIS A 11 13.62 -37.99 27.92
N PHE A 12 14.13 -37.15 27.04
CA PHE A 12 13.95 -37.28 25.58
C PHE A 12 14.91 -38.41 25.09
N ASP A 13 14.36 -39.52 24.64
CA ASP A 13 15.11 -40.57 24.00
C ASP A 13 15.09 -40.40 22.47
N PRO A 14 16.21 -39.98 21.84
CA PRO A 14 16.25 -39.68 20.41
C PRO A 14 16.15 -40.92 19.49
N LYS A 15 16.13 -42.12 20.03
CA LYS A 15 16.09 -43.37 19.26
C LYS A 15 14.67 -43.84 18.90
N ARG A 16 13.63 -43.22 19.42
CA ARG A 16 12.23 -43.59 19.13
C ARG A 16 11.56 -42.80 18.01
N ILE A 17 12.27 -41.91 17.34
CA ILE A 17 11.69 -41.10 16.22
C ILE A 17 11.78 -41.79 14.86
N ALA A 18 12.47 -42.93 14.77
CA ALA A 18 12.72 -43.61 13.49
C ALA A 18 11.63 -44.57 13.00
N GLU A 19 10.58 -44.85 13.78
CA GLU A 19 9.50 -45.77 13.39
C GLU A 19 8.12 -45.21 13.61
N GLY A 20 7.79 -44.16 12.81
CA GLY A 20 6.44 -43.61 12.80
C GLY A 20 6.17 -42.91 11.50
N ILE A 21 6.19 -43.67 10.40
CA ILE A 21 5.60 -43.19 9.13
C ILE A 21 4.09 -43.23 9.31
N PHE A 22 3.48 -42.11 9.72
CA PHE A 22 2.04 -41.92 9.62
C PHE A 22 1.69 -41.64 8.16
N VAL A 23 1.38 -42.70 7.41
CA VAL A 23 0.69 -42.58 6.13
C VAL A 23 -0.76 -42.31 6.42
N THR A 24 -1.14 -41.04 6.51
CA THR A 24 -2.55 -40.63 6.40
C THR A 24 -2.88 -40.54 4.92
N THR A 25 -3.42 -41.62 4.37
CA THR A 25 -4.13 -41.62 3.09
C THR A 25 -5.44 -40.87 3.28
N ILE A 26 -5.47 -39.57 2.97
CA ILE A 26 -6.70 -38.83 2.70
C ILE A 26 -6.98 -38.99 1.22
N GLY A 27 -8.18 -39.48 0.95
CA GLY A 27 -8.71 -39.95 -0.32
C GLY A 27 -8.42 -39.06 -1.54
N GLY A 28 -8.22 -39.77 -2.62
CA GLY A 28 -7.73 -39.34 -3.91
C GLY A 28 -8.41 -38.13 -4.56
N ILE A 29 -7.58 -37.27 -5.11
CA ILE A 29 -7.76 -36.65 -6.41
C ILE A 29 -6.37 -36.66 -7.07
N LEU A 30 -6.14 -37.64 -7.91
CA LEU A 30 -5.04 -37.65 -8.86
C LEU A 30 -5.41 -36.61 -9.95
N VAL A 31 -4.91 -35.40 -9.84
CA VAL A 31 -4.92 -34.46 -10.98
C VAL A 31 -3.66 -34.76 -11.79
N ALA A 32 -3.87 -35.57 -12.83
CA ALA A 32 -2.85 -35.78 -13.87
C ALA A 32 -2.73 -34.49 -14.70
N TRP A 33 -1.63 -33.76 -14.54
CA TRP A 33 -1.23 -32.71 -15.46
C TRP A 33 -0.69 -33.37 -16.74
N ALA A 34 -1.59 -33.53 -17.71
CA ALA A 34 -1.16 -33.82 -19.07
C ALA A 34 -0.53 -32.56 -19.64
N THR A 35 0.76 -32.63 -19.95
CA THR A 35 1.46 -31.63 -20.77
C THR A 35 0.90 -31.66 -22.19
N GLY A 36 -0.19 -30.91 -22.38
CA GLY A 36 -0.75 -30.63 -23.71
C GLY A 36 -0.13 -29.36 -24.26
N VAL A 37 0.70 -29.51 -25.24
CA VAL A 37 1.15 -28.45 -26.14
C VAL A 37 -0.08 -27.88 -26.85
N ILE A 38 -0.55 -26.71 -26.41
CA ILE A 38 -1.61 -26.01 -27.12
C ILE A 38 -0.95 -25.07 -28.13
N GLY A 39 -1.12 -25.42 -29.39
CA GLY A 39 -0.65 -24.65 -30.53
C GLY A 39 -1.24 -23.24 -30.56
N LEU A 40 -0.38 -22.28 -30.79
CA LEU A 40 -0.71 -20.89 -31.07
C LEU A 40 -1.49 -20.80 -32.40
N ASN A 41 -2.77 -20.54 -32.32
CA ASN A 41 -3.58 -20.20 -33.49
C ASN A 41 -3.54 -18.67 -33.68
N LEU A 42 -2.62 -18.22 -34.52
CA LEU A 42 -2.54 -16.85 -35.03
C LEU A 42 -3.68 -16.66 -36.05
N SER A 43 -4.81 -16.13 -35.61
CA SER A 43 -5.85 -15.65 -36.53
C SER A 43 -5.56 -14.18 -36.86
N SER A 44 -5.02 -13.99 -38.08
CA SER A 44 -4.98 -12.70 -38.76
C SER A 44 -6.40 -12.27 -39.08
N ASN A 45 -6.85 -11.15 -38.51
CA ASN A 45 -7.98 -10.40 -39.04
C ASN A 45 -7.52 -9.04 -39.54
N ASN A 46 -7.46 -8.99 -40.89
CA ASN A 46 -7.30 -7.79 -41.68
C ASN A 46 -8.53 -6.89 -41.58
N GLY A 47 -8.31 -5.59 -41.45
CA GLY A 47 -9.02 -4.59 -42.20
C GLY A 47 -10.31 -4.03 -41.64
N ALA A 48 -10.21 -2.82 -41.11
CA ALA A 48 -11.20 -1.78 -41.40
C ALA A 48 -10.53 -0.40 -41.20
N ALA A 49 -10.58 0.41 -42.24
CA ALA A 49 -10.09 1.78 -42.30
C ALA A 49 -10.85 2.71 -41.34
N PRO A 50 -10.22 3.77 -40.80
CA PRO A 50 -10.92 4.73 -39.94
C PRO A 50 -11.80 5.64 -40.77
N ALA A 51 -13.06 5.73 -40.34
CA ALA A 51 -14.04 6.71 -40.87
C ALA A 51 -13.63 8.12 -40.44
N ALA A 52 -13.71 9.04 -41.38
CA ALA A 52 -13.48 10.47 -41.20
C ALA A 52 -14.39 11.07 -40.13
N VAL A 53 -13.83 11.74 -39.14
CA VAL A 53 -14.55 12.53 -38.16
C VAL A 53 -14.81 13.92 -38.77
N THR A 54 -16.08 14.19 -39.01
CA THR A 54 -16.57 15.50 -39.44
C THR A 54 -16.49 16.46 -38.26
N THR A 55 -15.66 17.49 -38.40
CA THR A 55 -15.58 18.62 -37.47
C THR A 55 -16.86 19.46 -37.56
N THR A 56 -17.65 19.46 -36.51
CA THR A 56 -18.80 20.35 -36.37
C THR A 56 -18.37 21.60 -35.61
N GLU A 57 -18.42 22.74 -36.27
CA GLU A 57 -18.15 24.09 -35.79
C GLU A 57 -19.21 24.49 -34.73
N PRO A 58 -18.84 25.07 -33.57
CA PRO A 58 -19.81 25.53 -32.57
C PRO A 58 -20.39 26.88 -32.96
N PRO A 59 -21.69 27.15 -32.69
CA PRO A 59 -22.35 28.41 -33.05
C PRO A 59 -21.90 29.54 -32.12
N SER A 60 -21.59 30.67 -32.74
CA SER A 60 -21.32 31.97 -32.13
C SER A 60 -22.54 32.48 -31.36
N HIS A 61 -22.44 32.64 -30.07
CA HIS A 61 -23.44 33.33 -29.25
C HIS A 61 -23.07 34.80 -29.06
N SER A 62 -23.98 35.63 -29.52
CA SER A 62 -24.00 37.06 -29.45
C SER A 62 -24.00 37.60 -28.02
N THR A 63 -23.13 38.55 -27.77
CA THR A 63 -23.04 39.34 -26.53
C THR A 63 -24.25 40.29 -26.42
N PRO A 64 -25.00 40.34 -25.32
CA PRO A 64 -25.88 41.49 -25.04
C PRO A 64 -25.07 42.58 -24.35
N SER A 65 -25.08 43.75 -24.97
CA SER A 65 -24.68 45.04 -24.39
C SER A 65 -25.55 45.39 -23.19
N PHE A 66 -24.92 45.56 -22.04
CA PHE A 66 -25.62 46.11 -20.86
C PHE A 66 -25.20 47.56 -20.62
N VAL A 67 -26.18 48.43 -20.57
CA VAL A 67 -26.11 49.87 -20.30
C VAL A 67 -25.78 50.09 -18.81
N PRO A 68 -24.88 51.04 -18.44
CA PRO A 68 -24.63 51.36 -17.05
C PRO A 68 -25.75 52.28 -16.51
N GLY A 69 -26.54 51.75 -15.57
CA GLY A 69 -27.43 52.53 -14.73
C GLY A 69 -26.71 52.89 -13.43
N SER A 70 -26.41 54.14 -13.24
CA SER A 70 -25.99 54.73 -11.96
C SER A 70 -27.13 54.60 -10.94
N SER A 71 -26.81 54.02 -9.78
CA SER A 71 -27.56 54.27 -8.53
C SER A 71 -26.57 54.16 -7.38
N GLU A 72 -26.21 55.31 -6.86
CA GLU A 72 -25.61 55.47 -5.52
C GLU A 72 -26.58 54.93 -4.46
N SER A 73 -26.11 54.02 -3.66
CA SER A 73 -26.67 53.75 -2.34
C SER A 73 -25.53 53.31 -1.45
N ASN A 74 -25.07 54.26 -0.63
CA ASN A 74 -24.23 54.00 0.53
C ASN A 74 -25.06 53.22 1.55
N ASP A 75 -24.72 51.95 1.77
CA ASP A 75 -25.09 51.23 2.97
C ASP A 75 -23.82 50.53 3.48
N ASP A 76 -23.21 51.15 4.50
CA ASP A 76 -22.11 50.63 5.28
C ASP A 76 -22.61 49.47 6.17
N GLY A 77 -23.03 48.38 5.55
CA GLY A 77 -23.25 47.10 6.16
C GLY A 77 -21.98 46.27 6.06
N GLN A 78 -21.04 46.48 6.95
CA GLN A 78 -19.89 45.59 7.12
C GLN A 78 -20.38 44.23 7.64
N GLU A 79 -20.75 43.36 6.69
CA GLU A 79 -21.07 41.96 6.97
C GLU A 79 -19.84 41.32 7.61
N PRO A 80 -19.96 40.66 8.79
CA PRO A 80 -18.86 39.96 9.41
C PRO A 80 -18.37 38.88 8.45
N SER A 81 -17.23 39.12 7.82
CA SER A 81 -16.58 38.10 7.00
C SER A 81 -16.33 36.85 7.86
N GLU A 82 -17.13 35.82 7.67
CA GLU A 82 -16.87 34.52 8.27
C GLU A 82 -15.42 34.12 7.93
N PRO A 83 -14.65 33.67 8.92
CA PRO A 83 -13.27 33.26 8.68
C PRO A 83 -13.30 32.10 7.68
N THR A 84 -12.83 32.34 6.46
CA THR A 84 -12.63 31.29 5.46
C THR A 84 -11.75 30.20 6.08
N PRO A 85 -12.18 28.94 6.14
CA PRO A 85 -11.40 27.88 6.75
C PRO A 85 -10.05 27.78 6.04
N SER A 86 -9.00 28.18 6.73
CA SER A 86 -7.62 28.05 6.25
C SER A 86 -7.16 26.60 6.45
N PHE A 87 -7.09 25.85 5.35
CA PHE A 87 -6.48 24.52 5.40
C PHE A 87 -4.97 24.63 5.48
N PRO A 88 -4.30 23.70 6.19
CA PRO A 88 -2.85 23.69 6.30
C PRO A 88 -2.22 23.54 4.89
N SER A 89 -1.06 24.16 4.70
CA SER A 89 -0.29 24.07 3.46
C SER A 89 0.30 22.68 3.23
N GLU A 90 0.44 21.92 4.31
CA GLU A 90 0.99 20.57 4.35
C GLU A 90 0.16 19.72 5.34
N LEU A 91 -0.07 18.45 5.00
CA LEU A 91 -0.71 17.47 5.87
C LEU A 91 0.19 16.23 5.98
N PRO A 92 0.84 16.00 7.12
CA PRO A 92 1.54 14.75 7.39
C PRO A 92 0.53 13.59 7.49
N LEU A 93 0.67 12.58 6.64
CA LEU A 93 -0.31 11.50 6.56
C LEU A 93 -0.26 10.56 7.78
N ALA A 94 0.92 10.41 8.40
CA ALA A 94 1.05 9.59 9.60
C ALA A 94 0.26 10.14 10.80
N THR A 95 -0.06 11.45 10.81
CA THR A 95 -0.90 12.08 11.85
C THR A 95 -2.34 12.29 11.39
N ALA A 96 -2.63 12.04 10.13
CA ALA A 96 -3.97 12.12 9.57
C ALA A 96 -4.79 10.87 9.92
N LYS A 97 -6.11 11.04 10.00
CA LYS A 97 -7.00 9.90 10.23
C LYS A 97 -7.21 9.13 8.93
N PRO A 98 -6.88 7.82 8.87
CA PRO A 98 -7.18 7.00 7.70
C PRO A 98 -8.68 6.84 7.45
N ILE A 99 -9.03 6.55 6.21
CA ILE A 99 -10.38 6.14 5.81
C ILE A 99 -10.48 4.61 5.99
N GLY A 100 -11.50 4.16 6.72
CA GLY A 100 -11.73 2.73 6.91
C GLY A 100 -10.67 2.00 7.73
N SER A 101 -10.50 0.72 7.47
CA SER A 101 -9.46 -0.10 8.08
C SER A 101 -8.18 -0.01 7.24
N HIS A 102 -7.06 0.15 7.90
CA HIS A 102 -5.75 -0.01 7.28
C HIS A 102 -5.25 -1.44 7.55
N GLN A 103 -4.67 -2.07 6.53
CA GLN A 103 -4.21 -3.46 6.59
C GLN A 103 -2.69 -3.52 6.78
N ASP A 104 -2.26 -4.21 7.84
CA ASP A 104 -0.85 -4.48 8.16
C ASP A 104 0.07 -3.24 8.15
N VAL A 105 -0.51 -2.02 8.30
CA VAL A 105 0.23 -0.76 8.31
C VAL A 105 0.11 -0.11 9.68
N ALA A 106 1.25 0.04 10.35
CA ALA A 106 1.39 0.84 11.58
C ALA A 106 1.50 2.33 11.22
N ILE A 107 0.75 3.15 11.94
CA ILE A 107 0.66 4.60 11.70
C ILE A 107 1.42 5.34 12.79
N ASP A 108 2.00 6.49 12.45
CA ASP A 108 2.76 7.39 13.33
C ASP A 108 3.92 6.69 14.04
N SER A 109 4.74 5.99 13.28
CA SER A 109 5.92 5.30 13.77
C SER A 109 7.20 6.11 13.51
N THR A 110 8.23 5.84 14.31
CA THR A 110 9.60 6.29 14.02
C THR A 110 10.38 5.11 13.49
N LEU A 111 10.75 5.15 12.22
CA LEU A 111 11.37 4.05 11.49
C LEU A 111 12.68 4.49 10.83
N GLN A 112 13.51 3.52 10.45
CA GLN A 112 14.81 3.77 9.82
C GLN A 112 14.88 3.10 8.46
N ILE A 113 15.45 3.81 7.48
CA ILE A 113 15.76 3.34 6.14
C ILE A 113 17.18 3.79 5.82
N ASP A 114 18.06 2.90 5.41
CA ASP A 114 19.40 3.23 4.91
C ASP A 114 20.15 4.19 5.84
N GLY A 115 20.22 3.87 7.15
CA GLY A 115 20.91 4.67 8.18
C GLY A 115 20.21 5.97 8.58
N GLN A 116 19.09 6.32 7.96
CA GLN A 116 18.37 7.55 8.24
C GLN A 116 17.07 7.28 9.00
N GLN A 117 16.82 8.06 10.05
CA GLN A 117 15.61 8.01 10.85
C GLN A 117 14.51 8.92 10.27
N TYR A 118 13.30 8.37 10.15
CA TYR A 118 12.10 9.06 9.70
C TYR A 118 11.07 9.04 10.82
N ILE A 119 10.70 10.21 11.30
CA ILE A 119 9.60 10.39 12.25
C ILE A 119 8.27 10.48 11.48
N HIS A 120 7.16 10.19 12.14
CA HIS A 120 5.83 10.22 11.51
C HIS A 120 5.79 9.39 10.22
N SER A 121 6.24 8.15 10.32
CA SER A 121 6.29 7.19 9.21
C SER A 121 5.11 6.22 9.26
N LEU A 122 4.85 5.57 8.13
CA LEU A 122 3.95 4.43 8.04
C LEU A 122 4.79 3.17 7.81
N GLY A 123 4.59 2.15 8.64
CA GLY A 123 5.34 0.90 8.57
C GLY A 123 4.45 -0.25 8.14
N HIS A 124 4.77 -0.94 7.07
CA HIS A 124 4.13 -2.19 6.69
C HIS A 124 4.96 -3.35 7.23
N ARG A 125 4.51 -3.94 8.32
CA ARG A 125 5.19 -5.06 8.98
C ARG A 125 4.19 -6.10 9.43
N CYS A 126 4.45 -7.35 9.03
CA CYS A 126 3.75 -8.52 9.52
C CYS A 126 4.66 -9.27 10.52
N GLU A 127 4.16 -9.63 11.69
CA GLU A 127 4.99 -10.29 12.71
C GLU A 127 5.20 -11.78 12.44
N ASN A 128 4.12 -12.53 12.23
CA ASN A 128 4.16 -13.96 11.97
C ASN A 128 3.48 -14.33 10.65
N TYR A 129 2.50 -13.54 10.25
CA TYR A 129 1.78 -13.65 8.98
C TYR A 129 1.11 -12.29 8.71
N CYS A 130 0.81 -12.01 7.46
CA CYS A 130 0.01 -10.85 7.10
C CYS A 130 -1.48 -11.18 7.25
N ASN A 131 -2.30 -10.20 7.65
CA ASN A 131 -3.74 -10.38 7.82
C ASN A 131 -4.43 -10.80 6.52
N GLU A 132 -3.89 -10.31 5.40
CA GLU A 132 -4.27 -10.75 4.07
C GLU A 132 -3.18 -11.68 3.51
N ASN A 133 -3.58 -12.82 2.96
CA ASN A 133 -2.64 -13.79 2.38
C ASN A 133 -1.79 -13.23 1.22
N SER A 134 -2.19 -12.08 0.68
CA SER A 134 -1.45 -11.37 -0.38
C SER A 134 -0.20 -10.65 0.12
N GLY A 135 -0.08 -10.41 1.43
CA GLY A 135 1.03 -9.64 2.01
C GLY A 135 1.10 -8.19 1.53
N VAL A 136 -0.03 -7.61 1.14
CA VAL A 136 -0.14 -6.20 0.76
C VAL A 136 -0.61 -5.40 1.96
N GLY A 137 0.21 -4.48 2.42
CA GLY A 137 -0.19 -3.47 3.39
C GLY A 137 -0.80 -2.28 2.67
N SER A 138 -1.95 -1.80 3.13
CA SER A 138 -2.63 -0.67 2.53
C SER A 138 -3.21 0.29 3.55
N VAL A 139 -3.20 1.58 3.20
CA VAL A 139 -3.82 2.66 3.97
C VAL A 139 -4.36 3.73 3.02
N GLU A 140 -5.52 4.28 3.34
CA GLU A 140 -6.18 5.28 2.52
C GLU A 140 -6.49 6.54 3.33
N PHE A 141 -6.38 7.72 2.69
CA PHE A 141 -6.60 9.04 3.28
C PHE A 141 -7.53 9.88 2.42
N ASP A 142 -8.37 10.70 3.08
CA ASP A 142 -9.12 11.77 2.42
C ASP A 142 -8.24 13.02 2.32
N ILE A 143 -7.87 13.40 1.10
CA ILE A 143 -7.11 14.61 0.80
C ILE A 143 -8.00 15.73 0.22
N GLY A 144 -9.26 15.43 -0.06
CA GLY A 144 -10.34 16.39 -0.36
C GLY A 144 -10.09 17.32 -1.53
N GLY A 145 -9.25 16.96 -2.49
CA GLY A 145 -8.92 17.76 -3.66
C GLY A 145 -8.14 19.06 -3.38
N LYS A 146 -7.53 19.19 -2.19
CA LYS A 146 -6.93 20.45 -1.70
C LYS A 146 -5.43 20.52 -1.87
N TYR A 147 -4.80 19.39 -2.13
CA TYR A 147 -3.36 19.24 -2.24
C TYR A 147 -2.97 18.98 -3.70
N ARG A 148 -1.72 19.28 -4.03
CA ARG A 148 -1.17 19.10 -5.37
C ARG A 148 -0.14 18.01 -5.45
N THR A 149 0.64 17.84 -4.38
CA THR A 149 1.80 16.97 -4.41
C THR A 149 1.75 16.02 -3.21
N PHE A 150 2.01 14.76 -3.43
CA PHE A 150 2.35 13.78 -2.40
C PHE A 150 3.85 13.57 -2.41
N GLU A 151 4.46 13.54 -1.24
CA GLU A 151 5.89 13.32 -1.03
C GLU A 151 6.11 12.27 0.04
N ALA A 152 7.07 11.38 -0.17
CA ALA A 152 7.54 10.41 0.81
C ALA A 152 8.94 9.90 0.45
N THR A 153 9.62 9.28 1.42
CA THR A 153 10.77 8.42 1.16
C THR A 153 10.37 6.97 1.38
N VAL A 154 10.68 6.08 0.45
CA VAL A 154 10.33 4.67 0.55
C VAL A 154 11.55 3.78 0.64
N GLY A 155 11.43 2.68 1.37
CA GLY A 155 12.52 1.71 1.52
C GLY A 155 12.17 0.53 2.38
N VAL A 156 13.10 -0.40 2.47
CA VAL A 156 13.04 -1.53 3.39
C VAL A 156 13.54 -1.07 4.76
N SER A 157 12.84 -1.43 5.83
CA SER A 157 13.23 -1.10 7.20
C SER A 157 14.60 -1.67 7.56
N GLU A 158 15.40 -0.92 8.30
CA GLU A 158 16.66 -1.44 8.85
C GLU A 158 16.47 -2.57 9.87
N THR A 159 15.27 -2.69 10.44
CA THR A 159 14.93 -3.78 11.35
C THR A 159 14.44 -5.04 10.63
N ALA A 160 14.40 -5.01 9.30
CA ALA A 160 13.95 -6.13 8.49
C ALA A 160 14.80 -7.38 8.75
N GLU A 161 14.15 -8.48 9.08
CA GLU A 161 14.82 -9.75 9.28
C GLU A 161 15.41 -10.31 7.98
N ASP A 162 14.67 -10.15 6.87
CA ASP A 162 15.13 -10.53 5.53
C ASP A 162 15.66 -9.30 4.79
N THR A 163 16.99 -9.18 4.76
CA THR A 163 17.69 -8.08 4.05
C THR A 163 17.80 -8.31 2.55
N SER A 164 17.33 -9.43 2.03
CA SER A 164 17.27 -9.70 0.58
C SER A 164 15.95 -9.28 -0.06
N GLN A 165 14.98 -8.82 0.75
CA GLN A 165 13.67 -8.44 0.22
C GLN A 165 13.74 -7.21 -0.68
N VAL A 166 12.83 -7.19 -1.65
CA VAL A 166 12.56 -6.03 -2.49
C VAL A 166 11.16 -5.53 -2.15
N GLY A 167 11.06 -4.29 -1.69
CA GLY A 167 9.79 -3.63 -1.44
C GLY A 167 9.21 -3.06 -2.73
N THR A 168 7.92 -3.25 -2.94
CA THR A 168 7.13 -2.58 -3.98
C THR A 168 6.19 -1.59 -3.31
N PHE A 169 6.19 -0.35 -3.77
CA PHE A 169 5.38 0.75 -3.27
C PHE A 169 4.51 1.30 -4.38
N VAL A 170 3.23 1.48 -4.13
CA VAL A 170 2.28 1.97 -5.14
C VAL A 170 1.44 3.10 -4.56
N VAL A 171 1.30 4.16 -5.32
CA VAL A 171 0.45 5.31 -4.98
C VAL A 171 -0.74 5.34 -5.92
N TYR A 172 -1.94 5.39 -5.35
CA TYR A 172 -3.19 5.56 -6.08
C TYR A 172 -3.85 6.88 -5.68
N VAL A 173 -4.44 7.55 -6.65
CA VAL A 173 -5.31 8.70 -6.43
C VAL A 173 -6.65 8.39 -7.10
N ASP A 174 -7.73 8.38 -6.31
CA ASP A 174 -9.07 8.00 -6.76
C ASP A 174 -9.06 6.67 -7.55
N ASP A 175 -8.39 5.64 -6.98
CA ASP A 175 -8.18 4.30 -7.54
C ASP A 175 -7.32 4.24 -8.82
N VAL A 176 -6.77 5.37 -9.29
CA VAL A 176 -5.85 5.41 -10.42
C VAL A 176 -4.41 5.30 -9.95
N ASN A 177 -3.68 4.31 -10.44
CA ASN A 177 -2.24 4.16 -10.16
C ASN A 177 -1.47 5.37 -10.73
N LYS A 178 -0.77 6.08 -9.85
CA LYS A 178 0.06 7.25 -10.18
C LYS A 178 1.55 6.96 -10.24
N GLY A 179 1.97 5.81 -9.70
CA GLY A 179 3.36 5.38 -9.75
C GLY A 179 3.59 4.10 -8.95
N THR A 180 4.64 3.38 -9.35
CA THR A 180 5.11 2.16 -8.69
C THR A 180 6.61 2.19 -8.61
N TRP A 181 7.16 1.93 -7.42
CA TRP A 181 8.60 1.95 -7.12
C TRP A 181 9.01 0.63 -6.49
N GLN A 182 10.24 0.20 -6.79
CA GLN A 182 10.83 -0.98 -6.17
C GLN A 182 12.15 -0.60 -5.51
N VAL A 183 12.29 -0.92 -4.23
CA VAL A 183 13.46 -0.55 -3.43
C VAL A 183 13.99 -1.77 -2.71
N THR A 184 15.30 -1.96 -2.71
CA THR A 184 16.01 -3.03 -2.00
C THR A 184 16.50 -2.54 -0.63
N PHE A 185 16.84 -3.47 0.25
CA PHE A 185 17.46 -3.15 1.53
C PHE A 185 18.77 -2.34 1.35
N GLY A 186 19.01 -1.37 2.24
CA GLY A 186 20.17 -0.49 2.18
C GLY A 186 20.08 0.59 1.09
N HIS A 187 18.89 0.79 0.53
CA HIS A 187 18.59 1.87 -0.43
C HIS A 187 17.28 2.52 -0.05
N HIS A 188 17.12 3.77 -0.46
CA HIS A 188 15.88 4.50 -0.33
C HIS A 188 15.58 5.26 -1.63
N GLU A 189 14.33 5.60 -1.83
CA GLU A 189 13.88 6.43 -2.95
C GLU A 189 12.96 7.53 -2.45
N SER A 190 13.27 8.79 -2.79
CA SER A 190 12.39 9.92 -2.53
C SER A 190 11.41 10.06 -3.68
N ILE A 191 10.14 9.97 -3.40
CA ILE A 191 9.09 10.01 -4.39
C ILE A 191 8.28 11.29 -4.29
N THR A 192 7.84 11.78 -5.43
CA THR A 192 6.97 12.95 -5.57
C THR A 192 5.92 12.63 -6.62
N VAL A 193 4.64 12.76 -6.25
CA VAL A 193 3.50 12.38 -7.09
C VAL A 193 2.51 13.53 -7.19
N ASP A 194 2.02 13.83 -8.39
CA ASP A 194 0.93 14.77 -8.61
C ASP A 194 -0.40 14.16 -8.16
N VAL A 195 -1.00 14.78 -7.14
CA VAL A 195 -2.30 14.41 -6.57
C VAL A 195 -3.36 15.49 -6.77
N SER A 196 -3.11 16.45 -7.68
CA SER A 196 -3.99 17.59 -7.92
C SER A 196 -5.41 17.13 -8.24
N GLY A 197 -6.38 17.71 -7.52
CA GLY A 197 -7.81 17.42 -7.68
C GLY A 197 -8.26 16.07 -7.12
N GLY A 198 -7.34 15.23 -6.62
CA GLY A 198 -7.66 13.92 -6.04
C GLY A 198 -8.37 14.05 -4.69
N ILE A 199 -9.36 13.22 -4.47
CA ILE A 199 -10.13 13.17 -3.22
C ILE A 199 -9.53 12.14 -2.28
N ARG A 200 -9.17 10.97 -2.80
CA ARG A 200 -8.63 9.84 -2.04
C ARG A 200 -7.21 9.52 -2.47
N LEU A 201 -6.34 9.35 -1.48
CA LEU A 201 -4.97 8.89 -1.66
C LEU A 201 -4.82 7.55 -0.97
N LYS A 202 -4.51 6.49 -1.73
CA LYS A 202 -4.22 5.17 -1.20
C LYS A 202 -2.76 4.83 -1.41
N LEU A 203 -2.12 4.37 -0.35
CA LEU A 203 -0.74 3.90 -0.33
C LEU A 203 -0.76 2.38 -0.13
N GLU A 204 -0.12 1.66 -1.02
CA GLU A 204 0.07 0.22 -0.92
C GLU A 204 1.55 -0.13 -0.91
N SER A 205 1.91 -1.10 -0.09
CA SER A 205 3.25 -1.67 -0.08
C SER A 205 3.19 -3.18 0.01
N SER A 206 4.10 -3.84 -0.68
CA SER A 206 4.24 -5.30 -0.66
C SER A 206 5.69 -5.69 -0.90
N ARG A 207 6.11 -6.86 -0.42
CA ARG A 207 7.39 -7.41 -0.87
C ARG A 207 7.21 -8.16 -2.19
N VAL A 208 8.26 -8.18 -3.01
CA VAL A 208 8.29 -9.02 -4.20
C VAL A 208 8.43 -10.49 -3.77
N GLY A 209 7.58 -11.36 -4.30
CA GLY A 209 7.56 -12.78 -3.97
C GLY A 209 6.39 -13.20 -3.09
N ASP A 210 6.33 -14.50 -2.79
CA ASP A 210 5.29 -15.06 -1.93
C ASP A 210 5.63 -14.82 -0.46
N VAL A 211 4.70 -14.27 0.30
CA VAL A 211 4.84 -14.06 1.75
C VAL A 211 4.55 -15.34 2.56
N GLY A 212 4.22 -16.43 1.87
CA GLY A 212 3.84 -17.68 2.49
C GLY A 212 2.51 -17.62 3.25
N ASN A 213 2.08 -18.77 3.73
CA ASN A 213 0.90 -18.86 4.57
C ASN A 213 1.29 -18.91 6.07
N PRO A 214 0.34 -18.67 7.00
CA PRO A 214 0.62 -18.65 8.44
C PRO A 214 1.29 -19.93 8.96
N ALA A 215 0.88 -21.10 8.47
CA ALA A 215 1.46 -22.38 8.91
C ALA A 215 2.91 -22.56 8.42
N GLY A 216 3.17 -22.15 7.18
CA GLY A 216 4.53 -22.19 6.60
C GLY A 216 5.48 -21.23 7.32
N ASN A 217 5.05 -20.01 7.59
CA ASN A 217 5.83 -19.03 8.33
C ASN A 217 6.08 -19.48 9.78
N GLY A 218 5.06 -20.02 10.46
CA GLY A 218 5.21 -20.59 11.78
C GLY A 218 6.20 -21.76 11.82
N ALA A 219 6.18 -22.61 10.80
CA ALA A 219 7.18 -23.68 10.67
C ALA A 219 8.60 -23.12 10.45
N LYS A 220 8.78 -22.13 9.57
CA LYS A 220 10.08 -21.45 9.37
C LYS A 220 10.62 -20.89 10.69
N ILE A 221 9.81 -20.15 11.43
CA ILE A 221 10.18 -19.57 12.73
C ILE A 221 10.57 -20.66 13.72
N ALA A 222 9.78 -21.74 13.83
CA ALA A 222 10.08 -22.86 14.72
C ALA A 222 11.42 -23.56 14.41
N TRP A 223 11.86 -23.53 13.15
CA TRP A 223 13.14 -24.06 12.70
C TRP A 223 14.28 -23.04 12.68
N GLY A 224 14.03 -21.81 13.18
CA GLY A 224 15.00 -20.71 13.16
C GLY A 224 15.27 -20.15 11.77
N ILE A 225 14.35 -20.39 10.83
CA ILE A 225 14.39 -19.83 9.47
C ILE A 225 13.59 -18.54 9.48
N LYS A 226 14.14 -17.50 8.88
CA LYS A 226 13.44 -16.21 8.76
C LYS A 226 12.21 -16.34 7.84
N PRO A 227 11.05 -15.84 8.27
CA PRO A 227 9.87 -15.81 7.40
C PRO A 227 10.03 -14.77 6.28
N ASP A 228 9.40 -15.04 5.14
CA ASP A 228 9.41 -14.10 4.01
C ASP A 228 8.31 -13.04 4.20
N LEU A 229 8.40 -12.25 5.27
CA LEU A 229 7.42 -11.23 5.61
C LEU A 229 7.90 -9.82 5.20
N PRO A 230 7.00 -8.93 4.80
CA PRO A 230 7.35 -7.55 4.51
C PRO A 230 7.76 -6.79 5.77
N ASP A 231 8.77 -5.91 5.64
CA ASP A 231 9.12 -4.89 6.61
C ASP A 231 9.53 -3.64 5.83
N LEU A 232 8.52 -2.84 5.46
CA LEU A 232 8.61 -1.76 4.48
C LEU A 232 8.18 -0.45 5.11
N VAL A 233 8.76 0.65 4.65
CA VAL A 233 8.58 1.97 5.27
C VAL A 233 8.21 3.03 4.22
N TRP A 234 7.17 3.79 4.53
CA TRP A 234 6.89 5.10 3.97
C TRP A 234 7.40 6.16 4.96
N GLY A 235 8.59 6.71 4.72
CA GLY A 235 9.23 7.71 5.58
C GLY A 235 8.62 9.08 5.36
N THR A 236 8.11 9.70 6.43
CA THR A 236 7.55 11.06 6.47
C THR A 236 6.58 11.37 5.32
N PRO A 237 5.55 10.52 5.06
CA PRO A 237 4.62 10.73 3.98
C PRO A 237 3.74 11.94 4.25
N ARG A 238 3.58 12.83 3.24
CA ARG A 238 2.81 14.07 3.36
C ARG A 238 2.20 14.49 2.04
N VAL A 239 1.14 15.29 2.11
CA VAL A 239 0.60 16.00 0.96
C VAL A 239 0.79 17.50 1.13
N VAL A 240 1.13 18.19 0.05
CA VAL A 240 1.49 19.61 -0.01
C VAL A 240 0.60 20.32 -1.05
N ARG A 241 0.30 21.61 -0.80
CA ARG A 241 -0.51 22.47 -1.69
C ARG A 241 0.27 23.03 -2.86
#